data_698c1b31ee793bed937d37523c1aa298
#
_entry.id   698c1b31ee793bed937d37523c1aa298
#
_cell.length_a   1.000
_cell.length_b   1.000
_cell.length_c   1.000
_cell.angle_alpha   90.00
_cell.angle_beta   90.00
_cell.angle_gamma   90.00
#
_symmetry.space_group_name_H-M   'P 1'
#
loop_
_entity.id
_entity.type
_entity.pdbx_description
1 polymer ?
#
loop_
_entity_poly.entity_id
_entity_poly.type
_entity_poly.pdbx_seq_one_letter_code
_entity_poly.pdbx_strand_id
1 'polypeptide(L)'
;MKRAPRIFAFLPILLFVFHLLLPPPAALSQGTDSAAVEVCVLLNDLRVQRGLSELGSDPLLEQTARAYAADLRRRGVLSHVDELDRRALQRFQARGGTTVLVGELLGSGADPAAVAAAWEASAGHREVLLNPLWTHCGVGSESAGATTVWVVLFTSHRIYPLEILRCSGGYLVRGRLASDQAEEPVLISGIDPIDPFEWDSATGAFSFFISREREGIYHRLGYRSGENTLVVTNTFFPVKVAGSDCPETEAVTSDRERECR
;
A
#
# COMPACT_ATOMS: atom_id res chain seq x y z
N MET A 1 51.65 -28.36 68.39
CA MET A 1 50.30 -27.99 68.00
C MET A 1 50.30 -27.81 66.47
N LYS A 2 49.80 -28.84 65.76
CA LYS A 2 49.75 -28.89 64.28
C LYS A 2 48.36 -28.45 63.79
N ARG A 3 48.24 -27.37 63.02
CA ARG A 3 46.98 -26.92 62.40
C ARG A 3 46.77 -27.70 61.11
N ALA A 4 45.61 -28.37 61.03
CA ALA A 4 45.15 -29.07 59.81
C ALA A 4 44.67 -28.06 58.70
N PRO A 5 44.90 -28.35 57.43
CA PRO A 5 44.40 -27.51 56.32
C PRO A 5 42.92 -27.73 56.07
N ARG A 6 42.19 -26.65 55.90
CA ARG A 6 40.79 -26.62 55.44
C ARG A 6 40.76 -26.81 53.93
N ILE A 7 40.16 -27.93 53.49
CA ILE A 7 39.88 -28.23 52.09
C ILE A 7 38.57 -27.51 51.75
N PHE A 8 38.63 -26.53 50.86
CA PHE A 8 37.45 -25.94 50.22
C PHE A 8 37.04 -26.85 49.05
N ALA A 9 35.92 -27.52 49.19
CA ALA A 9 35.29 -28.28 48.11
C ALA A 9 34.56 -27.28 47.21
N PHE A 10 35.06 -27.08 45.97
CA PHE A 10 34.34 -26.41 44.89
C PHE A 10 33.25 -27.35 44.34
N LEU A 11 32.00 -26.98 44.59
CA LEU A 11 30.84 -27.63 43.99
C LEU A 11 30.63 -27.02 42.59
N PRO A 12 30.68 -27.76 41.49
CA PRO A 12 30.38 -27.18 40.17
C PRO A 12 28.87 -26.96 40.07
N ILE A 13 28.48 -25.68 39.94
CA ILE A 13 27.11 -25.30 39.58
C ILE A 13 26.91 -25.69 38.14
N LEU A 14 26.16 -26.79 37.92
CA LEU A 14 25.70 -27.21 36.59
C LEU A 14 24.57 -26.28 36.13
N LEU A 15 24.91 -25.26 35.33
CA LEU A 15 23.95 -24.41 34.69
C LEU A 15 23.25 -25.22 33.57
N PHE A 16 22.06 -25.75 33.90
CA PHE A 16 21.14 -26.30 32.91
C PHE A 16 20.58 -25.14 32.09
N VAL A 17 21.20 -24.86 30.93
CA VAL A 17 20.62 -23.97 29.91
C VAL A 17 19.45 -24.71 29.28
N PHE A 18 18.26 -24.44 29.80
CA PHE A 18 17.01 -24.87 29.19
C PHE A 18 16.84 -24.06 27.89
N HIS A 19 17.36 -24.59 26.78
CA HIS A 19 17.02 -24.07 25.45
C HIS A 19 15.53 -24.33 25.27
N LEU A 20 14.72 -23.29 25.56
CA LEU A 20 13.32 -23.25 25.16
C LEU A 20 13.32 -23.28 23.63
N LEU A 21 13.09 -24.45 23.06
CA LEU A 21 12.79 -24.62 21.61
C LEU A 21 11.45 -23.94 21.33
N LEU A 22 11.46 -22.61 21.19
CA LEU A 22 10.37 -21.93 20.54
C LEU A 22 10.35 -22.44 19.10
N PRO A 23 9.21 -22.95 18.60
CA PRO A 23 9.10 -23.26 17.20
C PRO A 23 9.41 -21.96 16.42
N PRO A 24 10.16 -22.05 15.33
CA PRO A 24 10.37 -20.87 14.49
C PRO A 24 9.00 -20.28 14.13
N PRO A 25 8.87 -18.95 14.12
CA PRO A 25 7.63 -18.32 13.66
C PRO A 25 7.30 -18.96 12.33
N ALA A 26 6.09 -19.53 12.22
CA ALA A 26 5.63 -20.11 10.97
C ALA A 26 5.90 -19.06 9.89
N ALA A 27 6.83 -19.36 8.99
CA ALA A 27 7.04 -18.55 7.81
C ALA A 27 5.68 -18.51 7.14
N LEU A 28 5.04 -17.33 7.16
CA LEU A 28 3.85 -17.08 6.38
C LEU A 28 4.26 -17.40 4.94
N SER A 29 3.84 -18.56 4.47
CA SER A 29 3.99 -18.95 3.09
C SER A 29 3.37 -17.84 2.26
N GLN A 30 4.20 -17.00 1.66
CA GLN A 30 3.80 -16.07 0.60
C GLN A 30 3.62 -16.86 -0.71
N GLY A 31 2.98 -18.01 -0.63
CA GLY A 31 2.45 -18.65 -1.81
C GLY A 31 1.42 -17.70 -2.40
N THR A 32 1.68 -17.19 -3.59
CA THR A 32 0.64 -16.53 -4.37
C THR A 32 -0.56 -17.44 -4.37
N ASP A 33 -1.66 -16.97 -3.80
CA ASP A 33 -2.92 -17.71 -3.81
C ASP A 33 -3.31 -17.93 -5.28
N SER A 34 -3.12 -19.13 -5.79
CA SER A 34 -3.33 -19.45 -7.21
C SER A 34 -4.74 -19.11 -7.67
N ALA A 35 -5.71 -19.24 -6.78
CA ALA A 35 -7.10 -18.90 -7.05
C ALA A 35 -7.31 -17.37 -7.11
N ALA A 36 -6.60 -16.58 -6.32
CA ALA A 36 -6.62 -15.12 -6.42
C ALA A 36 -6.00 -14.64 -7.74
N VAL A 37 -4.91 -15.27 -8.19
CA VAL A 37 -4.32 -15.01 -9.50
C VAL A 37 -5.30 -15.35 -10.62
N GLU A 38 -5.99 -16.49 -10.53
CA GLU A 38 -7.01 -16.89 -11.50
C GLU A 38 -8.14 -15.85 -11.58
N VAL A 39 -8.65 -15.35 -10.46
CA VAL A 39 -9.64 -14.26 -10.45
C VAL A 39 -9.10 -13.04 -11.18
N CYS A 40 -7.87 -12.60 -10.92
CA CYS A 40 -7.24 -11.47 -11.61
C CYS A 40 -7.24 -11.66 -13.14
N VAL A 41 -6.87 -12.85 -13.62
CA VAL A 41 -6.84 -13.19 -15.06
C VAL A 41 -8.25 -13.10 -15.63
N LEU A 42 -9.23 -13.72 -14.99
CA LEU A 42 -10.64 -13.70 -15.43
C LEU A 42 -11.20 -12.27 -15.53
N LEU A 43 -10.89 -11.41 -14.55
CA LEU A 43 -11.32 -10.01 -14.57
C LEU A 43 -10.64 -9.22 -15.69
N ASN A 44 -9.37 -9.47 -15.97
CA ASN A 44 -8.65 -8.84 -17.07
C ASN A 44 -9.21 -9.31 -18.43
N ASP A 45 -9.49 -10.58 -18.59
CA ASP A 45 -10.12 -11.12 -19.81
C ASP A 45 -11.47 -10.43 -20.09
N LEU A 46 -12.32 -10.27 -19.06
CA LEU A 46 -13.60 -9.56 -19.17
C LEU A 46 -13.40 -8.09 -19.58
N ARG A 47 -12.40 -7.40 -19.03
CA ARG A 47 -12.07 -6.02 -19.39
C ARG A 47 -11.58 -5.88 -20.82
N VAL A 48 -10.64 -6.73 -21.24
CA VAL A 48 -10.10 -6.74 -22.61
C VAL A 48 -11.21 -7.02 -23.65
N GLN A 49 -12.12 -7.96 -23.37
CA GLN A 49 -13.27 -8.22 -24.21
C GLN A 49 -14.22 -7.02 -24.39
N ARG A 50 -14.16 -6.06 -23.46
CA ARG A 50 -14.92 -4.80 -23.50
C ARG A 50 -14.08 -3.60 -23.97
N GLY A 51 -12.87 -3.84 -24.51
CA GLY A 51 -11.98 -2.81 -25.04
C GLY A 51 -11.30 -1.95 -23.97
N LEU A 52 -11.24 -2.42 -22.72
CA LEU A 52 -10.54 -1.75 -21.62
C LEU A 52 -9.13 -2.34 -21.45
N SER A 53 -8.23 -1.53 -20.89
CA SER A 53 -6.89 -1.99 -20.55
C SER A 53 -6.92 -3.03 -19.42
N GLU A 54 -5.96 -3.94 -19.46
CA GLU A 54 -5.67 -4.82 -18.32
C GLU A 54 -5.25 -4.02 -17.09
N LEU A 55 -5.52 -4.60 -15.94
CA LEU A 55 -5.13 -4.06 -14.64
C LEU A 55 -3.79 -4.65 -14.22
N GLY A 56 -2.86 -3.80 -13.79
CA GLY A 56 -1.65 -4.23 -13.10
C GLY A 56 -1.96 -4.76 -11.70
N SER A 57 -1.03 -5.54 -11.16
CA SER A 57 -1.10 -5.98 -9.75
C SER A 57 -0.58 -4.88 -8.82
N ASP A 58 -1.20 -4.75 -7.64
CA ASP A 58 -0.72 -3.90 -6.55
C ASP A 58 -0.62 -4.72 -5.26
N PRO A 59 0.59 -4.97 -4.73
CA PRO A 59 0.79 -5.78 -3.53
C PRO A 59 0.09 -5.22 -2.28
N LEU A 60 -0.10 -3.91 -2.16
CA LEU A 60 -0.78 -3.32 -1.03
C LEU A 60 -2.30 -3.52 -1.11
N LEU A 61 -2.88 -3.47 -2.32
CA LEU A 61 -4.27 -3.85 -2.55
C LEU A 61 -4.48 -5.33 -2.23
N GLU A 62 -3.59 -6.22 -2.69
CA GLU A 62 -3.66 -7.65 -2.38
C GLU A 62 -3.64 -7.92 -0.88
N GLN A 63 -2.70 -7.33 -0.14
CA GLN A 63 -2.62 -7.47 1.31
C GLN A 63 -3.87 -6.92 2.00
N THR A 64 -4.40 -5.80 1.52
CA THR A 64 -5.62 -5.20 2.07
C THR A 64 -6.83 -6.06 1.80
N ALA A 65 -6.96 -6.57 0.58
CA ALA A 65 -8.05 -7.47 0.17
C ALA A 65 -8.03 -8.78 0.96
N ARG A 66 -6.85 -9.41 1.09
CA ARG A 66 -6.67 -10.65 1.85
C ARG A 66 -7.06 -10.47 3.31
N ALA A 67 -6.58 -9.41 3.95
CA ALA A 67 -6.93 -9.13 5.34
C ALA A 67 -8.43 -8.88 5.53
N TYR A 68 -9.07 -8.27 4.54
CA TYR A 68 -10.51 -8.04 4.61
C TYR A 68 -11.33 -9.30 4.31
N ALA A 69 -10.88 -10.16 3.40
CA ALA A 69 -11.50 -11.47 3.18
C ALA A 69 -11.51 -12.32 4.46
N ALA A 70 -10.40 -12.35 5.19
CA ALA A 70 -10.29 -13.03 6.49
C ALA A 70 -11.25 -12.41 7.54
N ASP A 71 -11.38 -11.09 7.59
CA ASP A 71 -12.32 -10.41 8.48
C ASP A 71 -13.78 -10.75 8.15
N LEU A 72 -14.17 -10.64 6.89
CA LEU A 72 -15.51 -11.01 6.42
C LEU A 72 -15.83 -12.47 6.73
N ARG A 73 -14.86 -13.36 6.53
CA ARG A 73 -15.00 -14.79 6.85
C ARG A 73 -15.22 -15.01 8.34
N ARG A 74 -14.42 -14.37 9.19
CA ARG A 74 -14.55 -14.43 10.66
C ARG A 74 -15.91 -13.94 11.13
N ARG A 75 -16.42 -12.85 10.54
CA ARG A 75 -17.73 -12.26 10.87
C ARG A 75 -18.93 -13.04 10.29
N GLY A 76 -18.71 -13.86 9.27
CA GLY A 76 -19.78 -14.60 8.61
C GLY A 76 -20.74 -13.73 7.79
N VAL A 77 -20.29 -12.53 7.34
CA VAL A 77 -21.12 -11.58 6.60
C VAL A 77 -20.33 -10.90 5.49
N LEU A 78 -20.96 -10.72 4.31
CA LEU A 78 -20.42 -9.86 3.25
C LEU A 78 -20.90 -8.42 3.48
N SER A 79 -19.97 -7.52 3.72
CA SER A 79 -20.25 -6.10 3.96
C SER A 79 -19.14 -5.26 3.37
N HIS A 80 -19.47 -4.11 2.80
CA HIS A 80 -18.48 -3.10 2.34
C HIS A 80 -17.92 -2.24 3.47
N VAL A 81 -18.41 -2.44 4.69
CA VAL A 81 -18.01 -1.68 5.89
C VAL A 81 -17.49 -2.66 6.94
N ASP A 82 -16.31 -2.40 7.50
CA ASP A 82 -15.73 -3.19 8.58
C ASP A 82 -16.27 -2.80 9.98
N GLU A 83 -15.77 -3.46 11.03
CA GLU A 83 -16.18 -3.20 12.42
C GLU A 83 -15.80 -1.81 12.95
N LEU A 84 -14.88 -1.12 12.26
CA LEU A 84 -14.47 0.26 12.57
C LEU A 84 -15.14 1.29 11.66
N ASP A 85 -16.24 0.91 10.99
CA ASP A 85 -16.99 1.74 10.04
C ASP A 85 -16.14 2.23 8.83
N ARG A 86 -15.09 1.47 8.46
CA ARG A 86 -14.20 1.81 7.34
C ARG A 86 -14.65 1.12 6.06
N ARG A 87 -14.74 1.89 4.98
CA ARG A 87 -14.89 1.39 3.60
C ARG A 87 -13.52 1.04 2.99
N ALA A 88 -13.52 0.50 1.79
CA ALA A 88 -12.32 0.04 1.08
C ALA A 88 -11.19 1.07 1.06
N LEU A 89 -11.49 2.33 0.69
CA LEU A 89 -10.51 3.42 0.68
C LEU A 89 -9.85 3.62 2.05
N GLN A 90 -10.62 3.68 3.12
CA GLN A 90 -10.08 3.90 4.47
C GLN A 90 -9.27 2.70 4.98
N ARG A 91 -9.68 1.46 4.63
CA ARG A 91 -8.88 0.26 4.93
C ARG A 91 -7.54 0.26 4.19
N PHE A 92 -7.54 0.67 2.90
CA PHE A 92 -6.34 0.81 2.10
C PHE A 92 -5.41 1.90 2.63
N GLN A 93 -5.94 3.08 2.94
CA GLN A 93 -5.17 4.19 3.52
C GLN A 93 -4.60 3.86 4.91
N ALA A 94 -5.34 3.14 5.75
CA ALA A 94 -4.84 2.67 7.04
C ALA A 94 -3.64 1.70 6.94
N ARG A 95 -3.35 1.18 5.74
CA ARG A 95 -2.19 0.34 5.42
C ARG A 95 -1.08 1.08 4.67
N GLY A 96 -1.19 2.39 4.54
CA GLY A 96 -0.21 3.23 3.86
C GLY A 96 -0.54 3.52 2.39
N GLY A 97 -1.70 3.13 1.90
CA GLY A 97 -2.17 3.51 0.57
C GLY A 97 -2.41 5.01 0.47
N THR A 98 -2.02 5.61 -0.64
CA THR A 98 -2.07 7.06 -0.83
C THR A 98 -3.12 7.52 -1.85
N THR A 99 -3.61 6.61 -2.71
CA THR A 99 -4.64 6.94 -3.70
C THR A 99 -5.94 7.42 -3.05
N VAL A 100 -6.69 8.24 -3.77
CA VAL A 100 -8.01 8.75 -3.33
C VAL A 100 -9.18 7.98 -3.93
N LEU A 101 -8.91 7.04 -4.84
CA LEU A 101 -9.93 6.28 -5.54
C LEU A 101 -9.70 4.79 -5.37
N VAL A 102 -10.63 4.12 -4.68
CA VAL A 102 -10.63 2.66 -4.49
C VAL A 102 -12.03 2.11 -4.75
N GLY A 103 -12.12 1.11 -5.65
CA GLY A 103 -13.32 0.30 -5.86
C GLY A 103 -13.23 -1.04 -5.13
N GLU A 104 -14.38 -1.67 -4.89
CA GLU A 104 -14.43 -2.97 -4.21
C GLU A 104 -15.50 -3.87 -4.81
N LEU A 105 -15.13 -5.13 -5.06
CA LEU A 105 -16.08 -6.23 -5.27
C LEU A 105 -15.96 -7.23 -4.14
N LEU A 106 -17.10 -7.74 -3.69
CA LEU A 106 -17.20 -8.80 -2.72
C LEU A 106 -17.94 -9.98 -3.34
N GLY A 107 -17.53 -11.19 -3.00
CA GLY A 107 -18.17 -12.40 -3.47
C GLY A 107 -17.99 -13.57 -2.50
N SER A 108 -18.81 -14.59 -2.69
CA SER A 108 -18.70 -15.86 -1.97
C SER A 108 -19.01 -17.01 -2.91
N GLY A 109 -18.15 -18.00 -2.95
CA GLY A 109 -18.27 -19.18 -3.81
C GLY A 109 -16.96 -19.94 -3.88
N ALA A 110 -17.02 -21.24 -4.21
CA ALA A 110 -15.81 -22.07 -4.30
C ALA A 110 -15.07 -21.90 -5.63
N ASP A 111 -15.80 -21.59 -6.69
CA ASP A 111 -15.28 -21.52 -8.05
C ASP A 111 -15.01 -20.06 -8.46
N PRO A 112 -13.73 -19.69 -8.74
CA PRO A 112 -13.35 -18.36 -9.21
C PRO A 112 -14.11 -17.91 -10.45
N ALA A 113 -14.31 -18.81 -11.43
CA ALA A 113 -14.98 -18.48 -12.68
C ALA A 113 -16.48 -18.19 -12.47
N ALA A 114 -17.15 -18.96 -11.61
CA ALA A 114 -18.54 -18.70 -11.26
C ALA A 114 -18.72 -17.36 -10.53
N VAL A 115 -17.78 -17.00 -9.66
CA VAL A 115 -17.80 -15.71 -8.93
C VAL A 115 -17.56 -14.54 -9.89
N ALA A 116 -16.59 -14.64 -10.79
CA ALA A 116 -16.33 -13.62 -11.82
C ALA A 116 -17.55 -13.42 -12.74
N ALA A 117 -18.17 -14.50 -13.19
CA ALA A 117 -19.41 -14.47 -14.00
C ALA A 117 -20.58 -13.82 -13.23
N ALA A 118 -20.71 -14.08 -11.93
CA ALA A 118 -21.74 -13.46 -11.11
C ALA A 118 -21.53 -11.94 -10.97
N TRP A 119 -20.30 -11.49 -10.84
CA TRP A 119 -20.00 -10.05 -10.85
C TRP A 119 -20.30 -9.41 -12.20
N GLU A 120 -19.97 -10.07 -13.31
CA GLU A 120 -20.29 -9.57 -14.64
C GLU A 120 -21.83 -9.50 -14.87
N ALA A 121 -22.57 -10.47 -14.40
CA ALA A 121 -24.04 -10.52 -14.54
C ALA A 121 -24.74 -9.44 -13.72
N SER A 122 -24.18 -9.03 -12.58
CA SER A 122 -24.75 -8.00 -11.71
C SER A 122 -24.44 -6.59 -12.22
N ALA A 123 -25.45 -5.77 -12.45
CA ALA A 123 -25.27 -4.42 -13.00
C ALA A 123 -24.33 -3.56 -12.13
N GLY A 124 -24.53 -3.56 -10.80
CA GLY A 124 -23.69 -2.77 -9.89
C GLY A 124 -22.23 -3.25 -9.81
N HIS A 125 -22.01 -4.57 -9.74
CA HIS A 125 -20.66 -5.12 -9.75
C HIS A 125 -19.97 -4.91 -11.11
N ARG A 126 -20.69 -5.08 -12.20
CA ARG A 126 -20.17 -4.85 -13.55
C ARG A 126 -19.75 -3.39 -13.76
N GLU A 127 -20.49 -2.43 -13.24
CA GLU A 127 -20.10 -1.01 -13.27
C GLU A 127 -18.75 -0.77 -12.57
N VAL A 128 -18.55 -1.38 -11.41
CA VAL A 128 -17.25 -1.31 -10.71
C VAL A 128 -16.17 -2.01 -11.53
N LEU A 129 -16.41 -3.25 -12.00
CA LEU A 129 -15.43 -4.04 -12.74
C LEU A 129 -14.95 -3.34 -14.02
N LEU A 130 -15.88 -2.74 -14.77
CA LEU A 130 -15.62 -2.15 -16.09
C LEU A 130 -15.36 -0.64 -16.04
N ASN A 131 -15.12 -0.06 -14.87
CA ASN A 131 -14.74 1.34 -14.78
C ASN A 131 -13.38 1.58 -15.48
N PRO A 132 -13.33 2.47 -16.50
CA PRO A 132 -12.12 2.73 -17.29
C PRO A 132 -11.02 3.43 -16.50
N LEU A 133 -11.32 4.00 -15.34
CA LEU A 133 -10.35 4.68 -14.50
C LEU A 133 -9.40 3.72 -13.76
N TRP A 134 -9.77 2.45 -13.64
CA TRP A 134 -8.91 1.48 -12.95
C TRP A 134 -7.66 1.17 -13.74
N THR A 135 -6.53 1.19 -13.05
CA THR A 135 -5.21 0.81 -13.60
C THR A 135 -4.60 -0.40 -12.90
N HIS A 136 -4.98 -0.65 -11.64
CA HIS A 136 -4.45 -1.76 -10.84
C HIS A 136 -5.55 -2.43 -10.03
N CYS A 137 -5.34 -3.70 -9.70
CA CYS A 137 -6.18 -4.44 -8.78
C CYS A 137 -5.35 -5.28 -7.79
N GLY A 138 -6.01 -5.70 -6.74
CA GLY A 138 -5.51 -6.70 -5.79
C GLY A 138 -6.65 -7.62 -5.36
N VAL A 139 -6.42 -8.92 -5.40
CA VAL A 139 -7.39 -9.95 -5.02
C VAL A 139 -6.94 -10.61 -3.73
N GLY A 140 -7.87 -10.76 -2.80
CA GLY A 140 -7.70 -11.54 -1.59
C GLY A 140 -8.81 -12.55 -1.42
N SER A 141 -8.48 -13.71 -0.89
CA SER A 141 -9.45 -14.76 -0.61
C SER A 141 -9.24 -15.36 0.79
N GLU A 142 -10.30 -15.91 1.34
CA GLU A 142 -10.27 -16.68 2.58
C GLU A 142 -11.27 -17.82 2.50
N SER A 143 -10.76 -19.05 2.62
CA SER A 143 -11.55 -20.27 2.48
C SER A 143 -11.84 -20.92 3.82
N ALA A 144 -13.07 -21.46 3.97
CA ALA A 144 -13.37 -22.38 5.07
C ALA A 144 -14.39 -23.42 4.58
N GLY A 145 -13.99 -24.68 4.60
CA GLY A 145 -14.75 -25.76 4.02
C GLY A 145 -14.90 -25.59 2.50
N ALA A 146 -16.13 -25.69 1.99
CA ALA A 146 -16.44 -25.59 0.57
C ALA A 146 -16.71 -24.16 0.08
N THR A 147 -16.52 -23.15 0.90
CA THR A 147 -16.86 -21.76 0.54
C THR A 147 -15.66 -20.85 0.73
N THR A 148 -15.38 -20.04 -0.26
CA THR A 148 -14.36 -18.99 -0.24
C THR A 148 -15.04 -17.62 -0.27
N VAL A 149 -14.57 -16.71 0.56
CA VAL A 149 -14.90 -15.28 0.49
C VAL A 149 -13.85 -14.60 -0.37
N TRP A 150 -14.30 -13.80 -1.32
CA TRP A 150 -13.48 -13.07 -2.27
C TRP A 150 -13.62 -11.57 -2.05
N VAL A 151 -12.50 -10.89 -2.06
CA VAL A 151 -12.41 -9.42 -2.06
C VAL A 151 -11.52 -9.00 -3.21
N VAL A 152 -12.02 -8.14 -4.09
CA VAL A 152 -11.22 -7.49 -5.13
C VAL A 152 -11.23 -6.00 -4.86
N LEU A 153 -10.04 -5.42 -4.78
CA LEU A 153 -9.86 -3.98 -4.69
C LEU A 153 -9.26 -3.45 -5.99
N PHE A 154 -9.73 -2.29 -6.41
CA PHE A 154 -9.26 -1.59 -7.60
C PHE A 154 -8.75 -0.21 -7.22
N THR A 155 -7.77 0.30 -7.95
CA THR A 155 -7.31 1.68 -7.82
C THR A 155 -6.89 2.28 -9.15
N SER A 156 -6.81 3.62 -9.17
CA SER A 156 -6.24 4.39 -10.27
C SER A 156 -4.90 4.97 -9.82
N HIS A 157 -3.80 4.38 -10.26
CA HIS A 157 -2.47 4.93 -10.09
C HIS A 157 -2.15 5.90 -11.23
N ARG A 158 -2.42 7.18 -11.01
CA ARG A 158 -2.02 8.26 -11.92
C ARG A 158 -0.62 8.77 -11.60
N ILE A 159 -0.17 8.54 -10.37
CA ILE A 159 1.19 8.76 -9.90
C ILE A 159 1.69 7.42 -9.37
N TYR A 160 2.65 6.79 -10.08
CA TYR A 160 3.19 5.50 -9.69
C TYR A 160 4.56 5.24 -10.37
N PRO A 161 5.59 4.77 -9.62
CA PRO A 161 5.56 4.65 -8.17
C PRO A 161 5.48 6.01 -7.47
N LEU A 162 5.01 6.03 -6.23
CA LEU A 162 5.10 7.17 -5.32
C LEU A 162 5.86 6.74 -4.08
N GLU A 163 6.95 7.44 -3.79
CA GLU A 163 7.81 7.19 -2.63
C GLU A 163 7.86 8.42 -1.73
N ILE A 164 7.77 8.21 -0.43
CA ILE A 164 7.91 9.24 0.58
C ILE A 164 9.06 8.82 1.50
N LEU A 165 10.22 9.47 1.33
CA LEU A 165 11.45 9.13 2.01
C LEU A 165 11.74 10.18 3.09
N ARG A 166 12.13 9.71 4.29
CA ARG A 166 12.53 10.60 5.37
C ARG A 166 13.97 11.05 5.16
N CYS A 167 14.20 12.37 5.22
CA CYS A 167 15.50 13.00 5.09
C CYS A 167 15.86 13.80 6.36
N SER A 168 17.09 14.28 6.48
CA SER A 168 17.57 15.03 7.66
C SER A 168 16.75 16.28 7.96
N GLY A 169 16.29 17.00 6.93
CA GLY A 169 15.50 18.23 7.06
C GLY A 169 13.99 18.06 6.88
N GLY A 170 13.48 16.87 6.52
CA GLY A 170 12.08 16.69 6.19
C GLY A 170 11.80 15.41 5.45
N TYR A 171 11.04 15.50 4.35
CA TYR A 171 10.64 14.37 3.52
C TYR A 171 10.84 14.68 2.04
N LEU A 172 11.45 13.75 1.32
CA LEU A 172 11.50 13.76 -0.13
C LEU A 172 10.34 12.93 -0.65
N VAL A 173 9.45 13.56 -1.42
CA VAL A 173 8.35 12.91 -2.12
C VAL A 173 8.75 12.84 -3.58
N ARG A 174 8.87 11.65 -4.13
CA ARG A 174 9.19 11.45 -5.54
C ARG A 174 8.24 10.44 -6.19
N GLY A 175 8.01 10.64 -7.47
CA GLY A 175 7.09 9.79 -8.21
C GLY A 175 7.15 10.04 -9.69
N ARG A 176 6.22 9.40 -10.38
CA ARG A 176 6.05 9.57 -11.82
C ARG A 176 4.57 9.71 -12.15
N LEU A 177 4.21 10.75 -12.88
CA LEU A 177 2.89 10.87 -13.51
C LEU A 177 2.75 9.85 -14.65
N ALA A 178 1.56 9.30 -14.84
CA ALA A 178 1.27 8.47 -15.99
C ALA A 178 1.53 9.25 -17.30
N SER A 179 2.00 8.55 -18.32
CA SER A 179 2.48 9.17 -19.58
C SER A 179 1.42 9.92 -20.37
N ASP A 180 0.14 9.70 -20.10
CA ASP A 180 -0.99 10.44 -20.67
C ASP A 180 -1.27 11.78 -19.96
N GLN A 181 -0.52 12.08 -18.89
CA GLN A 181 -0.63 13.28 -18.09
C GLN A 181 0.59 14.17 -18.36
N ALA A 182 0.47 15.08 -19.32
CA ALA A 182 1.56 16.01 -19.67
C ALA A 182 1.64 17.24 -18.74
N GLU A 183 0.82 17.29 -17.68
CA GLU A 183 0.68 18.45 -16.83
C GLU A 183 1.57 18.39 -15.60
N GLU A 184 2.03 19.56 -15.16
CA GLU A 184 2.95 19.70 -14.01
C GLU A 184 2.33 19.13 -12.73
N PRO A 185 3.08 18.32 -11.96
CA PRO A 185 2.64 17.83 -10.67
C PRO A 185 2.49 18.98 -9.66
N VAL A 186 1.48 18.89 -8.81
CA VAL A 186 1.20 19.88 -7.76
C VAL A 186 1.09 19.18 -6.42
N LEU A 187 1.86 19.66 -5.45
CA LEU A 187 1.76 19.26 -4.06
C LEU A 187 1.17 20.40 -3.22
N ILE A 188 0.10 20.12 -2.48
CA ILE A 188 -0.50 21.07 -1.53
C ILE A 188 -0.33 20.54 -0.12
N SER A 189 0.32 21.32 0.74
CA SER A 189 0.52 21.05 2.15
C SER A 189 -0.47 21.89 2.97
N GLY A 190 -1.49 21.24 3.53
CA GLY A 190 -2.60 21.97 4.11
C GLY A 190 -3.35 22.79 3.07
N ILE A 191 -3.11 24.10 3.04
CA ILE A 191 -3.66 25.03 2.05
C ILE A 191 -2.60 25.61 1.11
N ASP A 192 -1.31 25.43 1.42
CA ASP A 192 -0.20 26.04 0.70
C ASP A 192 0.30 25.13 -0.43
N PRO A 193 0.46 25.62 -1.67
CA PRO A 193 1.16 24.88 -2.70
C PRO A 193 2.66 24.81 -2.37
N ILE A 194 3.27 23.70 -2.77
CA ILE A 194 4.72 23.50 -2.74
C ILE A 194 5.16 23.29 -4.18
N ASP A 195 6.14 24.07 -4.62
CA ASP A 195 6.71 23.92 -5.96
C ASP A 195 7.53 22.61 -6.04
N PRO A 196 7.55 21.93 -7.19
CA PRO A 196 8.38 20.76 -7.38
C PRO A 196 9.87 21.16 -7.26
N PHE A 197 10.63 20.31 -6.58
CA PHE A 197 12.09 20.45 -6.54
C PHE A 197 12.71 20.08 -7.89
N GLU A 198 12.16 19.04 -8.52
CA GLU A 198 12.49 18.58 -9.86
C GLU A 198 11.21 18.18 -10.59
N TRP A 199 11.15 18.50 -11.89
CA TRP A 199 10.09 18.08 -12.78
C TRP A 199 10.63 17.84 -14.19
N ASP A 200 10.43 16.63 -14.69
CA ASP A 200 10.74 16.24 -16.07
C ASP A 200 9.46 15.89 -16.81
N SER A 201 9.02 16.80 -17.66
CA SER A 201 7.80 16.63 -18.44
C SER A 201 7.90 15.52 -19.50
N ALA A 202 9.11 15.14 -19.92
CA ALA A 202 9.31 14.09 -20.92
C ALA A 202 9.10 12.69 -20.33
N THR A 203 9.48 12.48 -19.06
CA THR A 203 9.36 11.21 -18.38
C THR A 203 8.23 11.14 -17.36
N GLY A 204 7.64 12.30 -17.01
CA GLY A 204 6.68 12.44 -15.93
C GLY A 204 7.28 12.34 -14.53
N ALA A 205 8.60 12.23 -14.41
CA ALA A 205 9.29 12.11 -13.13
C ALA A 205 9.29 13.43 -12.37
N PHE A 206 9.08 13.39 -11.07
CA PHE A 206 9.10 14.57 -10.21
C PHE A 206 9.62 14.27 -8.81
N SER A 207 10.06 15.33 -8.14
CA SER A 207 10.31 15.32 -6.70
C SER A 207 9.82 16.59 -6.03
N PHE A 208 9.40 16.47 -4.75
CA PHE A 208 9.07 17.59 -3.87
C PHE A 208 9.81 17.41 -2.56
N PHE A 209 10.21 18.51 -1.93
CA PHE A 209 10.72 18.49 -0.58
C PHE A 209 9.72 19.11 0.38
N ILE A 210 9.37 18.36 1.43
CA ILE A 210 8.49 18.81 2.50
C ILE A 210 9.35 19.02 3.75
N SER A 211 9.43 20.24 4.25
CA SER A 211 10.20 20.53 5.47
C SER A 211 9.60 19.82 6.69
N ARG A 212 10.43 19.54 7.70
CA ARG A 212 10.01 18.90 8.96
C ARG A 212 8.92 19.68 9.70
N GLU A 213 8.86 20.99 9.55
CA GLU A 213 7.82 21.84 10.15
C GLU A 213 6.42 21.51 9.65
N ARG A 214 6.32 20.85 8.51
CA ARG A 214 5.06 20.37 7.91
C ARG A 214 4.75 18.90 8.25
N GLU A 215 5.49 18.30 9.20
CA GLU A 215 5.20 16.95 9.71
C GLU A 215 3.82 16.93 10.37
N GLY A 216 3.01 15.93 10.04
CA GLY A 216 1.63 15.82 10.54
C GLY A 216 0.60 16.67 9.80
N ILE A 217 1.00 17.48 8.83
CA ILE A 217 0.07 18.18 7.94
C ILE A 217 -0.41 17.21 6.87
N TYR A 218 -1.68 17.32 6.50
CA TYR A 218 -2.27 16.54 5.41
C TYR A 218 -1.84 17.11 4.06
N HIS A 219 -1.30 16.23 3.21
CA HIS A 219 -0.82 16.57 1.89
C HIS A 219 -1.71 16.00 0.80
N ARG A 220 -1.91 16.77 -0.26
CA ARG A 220 -2.63 16.38 -1.48
C ARG A 220 -1.69 16.52 -2.65
N LEU A 221 -1.50 15.44 -3.38
CA LEU A 221 -0.66 15.39 -4.57
C LEU A 221 -1.54 15.09 -5.78
N GLY A 222 -1.28 15.76 -6.88
CA GLY A 222 -2.01 15.61 -8.13
C GLY A 222 -1.34 16.36 -9.26
N TYR A 223 -2.13 16.81 -10.20
CA TYR A 223 -1.68 17.60 -11.36
C TYR A 223 -2.71 18.65 -11.75
N ARG A 224 -2.27 19.67 -12.46
CA ARG A 224 -3.18 20.67 -13.02
C ARG A 224 -3.88 20.10 -14.25
N SER A 225 -5.19 20.35 -14.37
CA SER A 225 -5.98 20.04 -15.55
C SER A 225 -6.63 21.34 -16.01
N GLY A 226 -5.94 22.05 -16.92
CA GLY A 226 -6.30 23.41 -17.32
C GLY A 226 -5.91 24.49 -16.28
N GLU A 227 -6.35 25.72 -16.52
CA GLU A 227 -5.85 26.90 -15.77
C GLU A 227 -6.19 26.88 -14.27
N ASN A 228 -7.36 26.34 -13.89
CA ASN A 228 -7.90 26.46 -12.52
C ASN A 228 -8.34 25.13 -11.88
N THR A 229 -8.03 23.99 -12.50
CA THR A 229 -8.45 22.69 -12.00
C THR A 229 -7.27 21.88 -11.49
N LEU A 230 -7.31 21.47 -10.22
CA LEU A 230 -6.40 20.51 -9.63
C LEU A 230 -7.07 19.15 -9.55
N VAL A 231 -6.49 18.16 -10.19
CA VAL A 231 -6.89 16.76 -10.05
C VAL A 231 -6.05 16.12 -8.94
N VAL A 232 -6.65 15.89 -7.77
CA VAL A 232 -5.99 15.20 -6.66
C VAL A 232 -6.04 13.70 -6.91
N THR A 233 -4.89 13.06 -6.89
CA THR A 233 -4.76 11.61 -7.12
C THR A 233 -4.30 10.86 -5.88
N ASN A 234 -3.52 11.51 -5.03
CA ASN A 234 -2.94 10.92 -3.84
C ASN A 234 -3.09 11.86 -2.64
N THR A 235 -3.25 11.27 -1.47
CA THR A 235 -3.25 12.00 -0.21
C THR A 235 -2.44 11.22 0.83
N PHE A 236 -1.70 11.93 1.68
CA PHE A 236 -0.89 11.30 2.70
C PHE A 236 -0.58 12.26 3.85
N PHE A 237 -0.22 11.66 4.97
CA PHE A 237 0.48 12.34 6.05
C PHE A 237 1.91 11.83 6.05
N PRO A 238 2.93 12.69 6.05
CA PRO A 238 4.30 12.24 6.30
C PRO A 238 4.35 11.71 7.73
N VAL A 239 4.38 10.41 7.87
CA VAL A 239 4.49 9.73 9.17
C VAL A 239 5.92 9.30 9.36
N LYS A 240 6.36 9.30 10.62
CA LYS A 240 7.65 8.75 11.04
C LYS A 240 7.73 7.27 10.66
N VAL A 241 8.12 6.98 9.41
CA VAL A 241 8.44 5.61 8.99
C VAL A 241 9.80 5.29 9.56
N ALA A 242 9.88 4.28 10.42
CA ALA A 242 11.15 3.81 10.94
C ALA A 242 11.97 3.21 9.79
N GLY A 243 13.15 3.79 9.50
CA GLY A 243 14.22 3.10 8.82
C GLY A 243 14.40 3.26 7.32
N SER A 244 13.87 4.29 6.67
CA SER A 244 14.33 4.66 5.32
C SER A 244 15.13 5.95 5.38
N ASP A 245 16.45 5.84 5.48
CA ASP A 245 17.33 6.96 5.25
C ASP A 245 17.28 7.33 3.77
N CYS A 246 17.26 8.64 3.47
CA CYS A 246 17.52 9.11 2.11
C CYS A 246 18.83 8.51 1.63
N PRO A 247 18.94 8.02 0.39
CA PRO A 247 20.24 7.77 -0.17
C PRO A 247 21.05 9.06 -0.03
N GLU A 248 22.26 8.96 0.50
CA GLU A 248 23.22 10.07 0.50
C GLU A 248 23.41 10.50 -0.95
N THR A 249 22.61 11.44 -1.43
CA THR A 249 22.91 12.15 -2.66
C THR A 249 24.10 13.01 -2.35
N GLU A 250 25.24 12.63 -2.92
CA GLU A 250 26.38 13.55 -3.05
C GLU A 250 25.84 14.91 -3.47
N ALA A 251 26.04 15.89 -2.58
CA ALA A 251 25.91 17.31 -2.84
C ALA A 251 24.59 17.81 -3.49
N VAL A 252 23.47 17.81 -2.77
CA VAL A 252 22.50 18.90 -2.94
C VAL A 252 22.96 20.09 -2.09
N THR A 253 24.16 20.57 -2.37
CA THR A 253 24.61 21.91 -2.00
C THR A 253 24.37 22.82 -3.19
N SER A 254 23.12 23.07 -3.52
CA SER A 254 22.80 24.19 -4.37
C SER A 254 22.53 25.42 -3.51
N ASP A 255 22.90 26.58 -4.02
CA ASP A 255 22.94 27.89 -3.35
C ASP A 255 21.63 28.37 -2.69
N ARG A 256 20.52 27.62 -2.78
CA ARG A 256 19.23 27.96 -2.15
C ARG A 256 19.17 27.70 -0.62
N GLU A 257 20.03 26.85 -0.05
CA GLU A 257 20.10 26.70 1.42
C GLU A 257 20.75 27.91 2.12
N ARG A 258 21.38 28.82 1.40
CA ARG A 258 22.03 30.00 1.96
C ARG A 258 21.11 31.21 2.11
N GLU A 259 19.93 31.21 1.49
CA GLU A 259 18.96 32.32 1.59
C GLU A 259 17.93 32.15 2.72
N CYS A 260 17.91 31.01 3.42
CA CYS A 260 17.05 30.76 4.58
C CYS A 260 17.79 30.74 5.92
N ARG A 261 18.85 31.58 6.08
CA ARG A 261 19.45 31.88 7.38
C ARG A 261 19.27 33.34 7.75
#